data_8b022d87f040dd0e23c5428593ce25f0
#
_entry.id   8b022d87f040dd0e23c5428593ce25f0
#
_cell.length_a   1.000
_cell.length_b   1.000
_cell.length_c   1.000
_cell.angle_alpha   90.00
_cell.angle_beta   90.00
_cell.angle_gamma   90.00
#
_symmetry.space_group_name_H-M   'P 1'
#
loop_
_entity.id
_entity.type
_entity.pdbx_description
1 polymer ?
#
loop_
_entity_poly.entity_id
_entity_poly.type
_entity_poly.pdbx_seq_one_letter_code
_entity_poly.pdbx_strand_id
1 'polypeptide(L)'
;MSNCLLCDEEFSNQESLKSLILMKKDNPTMCDNCKNKFEPVSEAGCQSCYKKSSETYCEDCQEWKRKGKKVKHRALYYYNEEMKEYFQRYKFQGDQLLSCLFAEEMKAELKKYKGYTIVPIPLSDERKEKRGFNQVTAILEYAGIHYQDLLRKKDTKAQSQKNKKERLKAEQAFERIEPENQSWPENIVIVDDIYTTGATIERAKEMLIVNGVKEIRSFSLAR
;
A
#
# COMPACT_ATOMS: atom_id res chain seq x y z
N MET A 1 -19.16 -19.33 15.44
CA MET A 1 -18.57 -18.16 16.14
C MET A 1 -17.13 -18.07 15.72
N SER A 2 -16.61 -16.89 15.52
CA SER A 2 -15.21 -16.65 15.11
C SER A 2 -14.60 -15.65 16.07
N ASN A 3 -13.29 -15.76 16.32
CA ASN A 3 -12.58 -14.77 17.13
C ASN A 3 -12.06 -13.63 16.25
N CYS A 4 -12.19 -12.41 16.74
CA CYS A 4 -11.65 -11.23 16.07
C CYS A 4 -10.13 -11.24 16.12
N LEU A 5 -9.44 -11.12 14.98
CA LEU A 5 -7.97 -11.10 14.92
C LEU A 5 -7.34 -9.87 15.61
N LEU A 6 -8.13 -8.83 15.90
CA LEU A 6 -7.62 -7.62 16.54
C LEU A 6 -7.84 -7.58 18.07
N CYS A 7 -9.03 -7.95 18.57
CA CYS A 7 -9.34 -7.90 19.99
C CYS A 7 -9.52 -9.28 20.66
N ASP A 8 -9.44 -10.36 19.87
CA ASP A 8 -9.61 -11.75 20.31
C ASP A 8 -10.99 -12.09 20.92
N GLU A 9 -11.94 -11.15 20.87
CA GLU A 9 -13.30 -11.38 21.32
C GLU A 9 -14.08 -12.26 20.35
N GLU A 10 -14.90 -13.17 20.90
CA GLU A 10 -15.85 -13.92 20.08
C GLU A 10 -16.93 -13.02 19.50
N PHE A 11 -17.22 -13.18 18.23
CA PHE A 11 -18.32 -12.48 17.58
C PHE A 11 -19.10 -13.38 16.64
N SER A 12 -20.40 -13.14 16.54
CA SER A 12 -21.26 -13.80 15.59
C SER A 12 -21.31 -12.97 14.32
N ASN A 13 -20.96 -13.58 13.20
CA ASN A 13 -21.27 -12.96 11.91
C ASN A 13 -22.76 -13.13 11.65
N GLN A 14 -23.46 -12.02 11.39
CA GLN A 14 -24.71 -12.10 10.66
C GLN A 14 -24.38 -12.42 9.22
N GLU A 15 -24.35 -13.72 8.89
CA GLU A 15 -24.16 -14.15 7.52
C GLU A 15 -25.21 -13.45 6.64
N SER A 16 -24.74 -12.60 5.73
CA SER A 16 -25.62 -12.00 4.74
C SER A 16 -26.25 -13.14 3.91
N LEU A 17 -27.57 -13.10 3.67
CA LEU A 17 -28.25 -14.04 2.78
C LEU A 17 -27.54 -14.18 1.42
N LYS A 18 -26.79 -13.15 0.99
CA LYS A 18 -25.94 -13.18 -0.21
C LYS A 18 -24.72 -14.08 -0.08
N SER A 19 -24.09 -14.18 1.10
CA SER A 19 -22.94 -15.07 1.33
C SER A 19 -23.38 -16.54 1.37
N LEU A 20 -24.56 -16.82 1.93
CA LEU A 20 -25.18 -18.14 1.92
C LEU A 20 -25.49 -18.63 0.50
N ILE A 21 -26.06 -17.76 -0.35
CA ILE A 21 -26.44 -18.12 -1.73
C ILE A 21 -25.19 -18.31 -2.62
N LEU A 22 -24.10 -17.57 -2.38
CA LEU A 22 -22.88 -17.63 -3.18
C LEU A 22 -21.87 -18.67 -2.67
N MET A 23 -22.20 -19.45 -1.64
CA MET A 23 -21.27 -20.40 -0.96
C MET A 23 -19.90 -19.78 -0.64
N LYS A 24 -19.81 -18.45 -0.51
CA LYS A 24 -18.62 -17.79 0.00
C LYS A 24 -18.60 -18.00 1.50
N LYS A 25 -17.62 -18.74 1.99
CA LYS A 25 -17.24 -18.70 3.39
C LYS A 25 -16.66 -17.30 3.66
N ASP A 26 -17.53 -16.36 4.05
CA ASP A 26 -17.09 -15.17 4.74
C ASP A 26 -16.57 -15.67 6.09
N ASN A 27 -15.26 -15.89 6.20
CA ASN A 27 -14.61 -16.01 7.50
C ASN A 27 -14.39 -14.58 7.98
N PRO A 28 -15.27 -14.04 8.83
CA PRO A 28 -15.06 -12.71 9.37
C PRO A 28 -13.83 -12.77 10.25
N THR A 29 -12.89 -11.93 9.91
CA THR A 29 -11.58 -11.87 10.57
C THR A 29 -11.50 -10.71 11.53
N MET A 30 -12.51 -9.83 11.52
CA MET A 30 -12.58 -8.62 12.33
C MET A 30 -14.04 -8.33 12.71
N CYS A 31 -14.29 -8.08 14.02
CA CYS A 31 -15.61 -7.67 14.50
C CYS A 31 -15.93 -6.22 14.10
N ASP A 32 -17.21 -5.86 14.07
CA ASP A 32 -17.67 -4.51 13.70
C ASP A 32 -17.11 -3.44 14.63
N ASN A 33 -16.96 -3.74 15.92
CA ASN A 33 -16.39 -2.82 16.90
C ASN A 33 -14.93 -2.43 16.54
N CYS A 34 -14.11 -3.40 16.16
CA CYS A 34 -12.76 -3.12 15.68
C CYS A 34 -12.76 -2.44 14.31
N LYS A 35 -13.63 -2.86 13.40
CA LYS A 35 -13.73 -2.27 12.07
C LYS A 35 -14.08 -0.79 12.10
N ASN A 36 -15.02 -0.40 12.96
CA ASN A 36 -15.49 0.99 13.10
C ASN A 36 -14.44 1.95 13.69
N LYS A 37 -13.34 1.44 14.24
CA LYS A 37 -12.24 2.27 14.75
C LYS A 37 -11.33 2.76 13.62
N PHE A 38 -11.29 2.06 12.48
CA PHE A 38 -10.53 2.51 11.32
C PHE A 38 -11.30 3.62 10.59
N GLU A 39 -10.65 4.75 10.37
CA GLU A 39 -11.26 5.93 9.76
C GLU A 39 -11.05 5.92 8.25
N PRO A 40 -12.11 5.72 7.42
CA PRO A 40 -11.98 5.81 5.95
C PRO A 40 -11.59 7.22 5.52
N VAL A 41 -10.81 7.33 4.41
CA VAL A 41 -10.49 8.64 3.86
C VAL A 41 -11.74 9.34 3.31
N SER A 42 -11.79 10.65 3.52
CA SER A 42 -12.86 11.51 3.02
C SER A 42 -12.49 12.17 1.69
N GLU A 43 -13.46 12.30 0.79
CA GLU A 43 -13.33 13.08 -0.45
C GLU A 43 -13.14 14.59 -0.15
N ALA A 44 -13.47 15.06 1.06
CA ALA A 44 -13.27 16.45 1.48
C ALA A 44 -11.81 16.80 1.80
N GLY A 45 -10.89 15.83 1.78
CA GLY A 45 -9.46 16.06 1.98
C GLY A 45 -8.74 16.57 0.73
N CYS A 46 -7.41 16.51 0.76
CA CYS A 46 -6.57 16.88 -0.37
C CYS A 46 -6.94 16.10 -1.64
N GLN A 47 -7.27 16.78 -2.73
CA GLN A 47 -7.70 16.17 -4.00
C GLN A 47 -6.62 15.31 -4.70
N SER A 48 -5.36 15.46 -4.30
CA SER A 48 -4.26 14.69 -4.89
C SER A 48 -3.87 13.45 -4.08
N CYS A 49 -4.00 13.48 -2.73
CA CYS A 49 -3.51 12.40 -1.86
C CYS A 49 -4.41 12.07 -0.67
N TYR A 50 -5.57 12.68 -0.56
CA TYR A 50 -6.58 12.44 0.49
C TYR A 50 -6.15 12.77 1.92
N LYS A 51 -5.02 13.49 2.13
CA LYS A 51 -4.64 14.01 3.45
C LYS A 51 -5.75 14.90 4.01
N LYS A 52 -6.05 14.80 5.30
CA LYS A 52 -6.93 15.76 5.97
C LYS A 52 -6.37 17.17 5.76
N SER A 53 -7.13 18.02 5.11
CA SER A 53 -6.73 19.39 4.76
C SER A 53 -7.98 20.22 4.55
N SER A 54 -7.94 21.47 5.01
CA SER A 54 -8.94 22.49 4.69
C SER A 54 -8.73 23.10 3.29
N GLU A 55 -7.54 22.87 2.71
CA GLU A 55 -7.19 23.34 1.37
C GLU A 55 -7.41 22.27 0.31
N THR A 56 -7.65 22.71 -0.92
CA THR A 56 -7.79 21.82 -2.09
C THR A 56 -6.59 20.88 -2.26
N TYR A 57 -5.38 21.38 -1.96
CA TYR A 57 -4.14 20.60 -1.98
C TYR A 57 -3.36 20.85 -0.69
N CYS A 58 -2.99 19.77 0.00
CA CYS A 58 -2.15 19.88 1.20
C CYS A 58 -0.74 20.37 0.86
N GLU A 59 -0.01 20.85 1.87
CA GLU A 59 1.36 21.38 1.73
C GLU A 59 2.30 20.43 0.97
N ASP A 60 2.28 19.12 1.29
CA ASP A 60 3.12 18.12 0.60
C ASP A 60 2.81 18.09 -0.91
N CYS A 61 1.52 18.12 -1.29
CA CYS A 61 1.11 18.10 -2.70
C CYS A 61 1.41 19.41 -3.42
N GLN A 62 1.34 20.55 -2.73
CA GLN A 62 1.78 21.84 -3.26
C GLN A 62 3.29 21.84 -3.51
N GLU A 63 4.08 21.28 -2.59
CA GLU A 63 5.53 21.14 -2.75
C GLU A 63 5.89 20.24 -3.95
N TRP A 64 5.20 19.09 -4.11
CA TRP A 64 5.38 18.25 -5.30
C TRP A 64 5.02 18.98 -6.59
N LYS A 65 3.93 19.76 -6.59
CA LYS A 65 3.54 20.58 -7.74
C LYS A 65 4.60 21.65 -8.08
N ARG A 66 5.21 22.31 -7.08
CA ARG A 66 6.33 23.26 -7.28
C ARG A 66 7.55 22.58 -7.91
N LYS A 67 7.78 21.30 -7.63
CA LYS A 67 8.82 20.48 -8.26
C LYS A 67 8.42 19.92 -9.63
N GLY A 68 7.30 20.36 -10.22
CA GLY A 68 6.80 19.90 -11.51
C GLY A 68 6.21 18.47 -11.49
N LYS A 69 5.95 17.91 -10.30
CA LYS A 69 5.43 16.54 -10.15
C LYS A 69 3.93 16.54 -9.89
N LYS A 70 3.20 15.64 -10.55
CA LYS A 70 1.76 15.47 -10.38
C LYS A 70 1.48 14.25 -9.50
N VAL A 71 0.90 14.50 -8.32
CA VAL A 71 0.44 13.44 -7.40
C VAL A 71 -0.95 12.98 -7.83
N LYS A 72 -1.09 11.66 -8.09
CA LYS A 72 -2.35 10.94 -8.34
C LYS A 72 -2.38 9.73 -7.41
N HIS A 73 -2.71 9.96 -6.16
CA HIS A 73 -2.70 8.93 -5.12
C HIS A 73 -4.11 8.69 -4.58
N ARG A 74 -4.41 7.46 -4.21
CA ARG A 74 -5.62 7.04 -3.49
C ARG A 74 -5.21 6.26 -2.25
N ALA A 75 -5.94 6.44 -1.15
CA ALA A 75 -5.82 5.61 0.05
C ALA A 75 -7.19 5.13 0.50
N LEU A 76 -7.26 4.09 1.35
CA LEU A 76 -8.51 3.62 1.94
C LEU A 76 -8.79 4.28 3.29
N TYR A 77 -7.78 4.38 4.15
CA TYR A 77 -7.94 4.80 5.54
C TYR A 77 -6.98 5.93 5.90
N TYR A 78 -7.35 6.73 6.89
CA TYR A 78 -6.40 7.60 7.56
C TYR A 78 -5.51 6.79 8.51
N TYR A 79 -4.26 7.23 8.67
CA TYR A 79 -3.32 6.63 9.61
C TYR A 79 -3.60 7.15 11.02
N ASN A 80 -4.63 6.59 11.67
CA ASN A 80 -4.99 6.85 13.06
C ASN A 80 -4.29 5.86 14.03
N GLU A 81 -4.58 5.92 15.34
CA GLU A 81 -3.94 5.05 16.33
C GLU A 81 -4.26 3.57 16.09
N GLU A 82 -5.48 3.20 15.69
CA GLU A 82 -5.87 1.83 15.38
C GLU A 82 -5.09 1.29 14.16
N MET A 83 -4.92 2.12 13.14
CA MET A 83 -4.12 1.75 11.96
C MET A 83 -2.63 1.60 12.33
N LYS A 84 -2.13 2.41 13.24
CA LYS A 84 -0.76 2.30 13.78
C LYS A 84 -0.57 0.99 14.55
N GLU A 85 -1.51 0.61 15.42
CA GLU A 85 -1.48 -0.65 16.17
C GLU A 85 -1.54 -1.85 15.22
N TYR A 86 -2.45 -1.82 14.23
CA TYR A 86 -2.50 -2.82 13.16
C TYR A 86 -1.13 -3.00 12.49
N PHE A 87 -0.50 -1.91 12.03
CA PHE A 87 0.80 -1.99 11.38
C PHE A 87 1.93 -2.41 12.32
N GLN A 88 1.86 -2.09 13.61
CA GLN A 88 2.82 -2.57 14.60
C GLN A 88 2.79 -4.09 14.71
N ARG A 89 1.61 -4.69 14.86
CA ARG A 89 1.44 -6.15 14.88
C ARG A 89 1.86 -6.77 13.55
N TYR A 90 1.35 -6.24 12.44
CA TYR A 90 1.58 -6.75 11.10
C TYR A 90 3.04 -6.70 10.68
N LYS A 91 3.76 -5.60 10.97
CA LYS A 91 5.15 -5.38 10.54
C LYS A 91 6.22 -5.92 11.49
N PHE A 92 5.96 -5.88 12.78
CA PHE A 92 7.00 -6.11 13.79
C PHE A 92 6.80 -7.36 14.62
N GLN A 93 5.56 -7.82 14.77
CA GLN A 93 5.28 -9.11 15.40
C GLN A 93 5.15 -10.25 14.39
N GLY A 94 5.20 -9.94 13.09
CA GLY A 94 5.17 -10.93 12.01
C GLY A 94 3.81 -11.61 11.84
N ASP A 95 2.73 -11.01 12.33
CA ASP A 95 1.39 -11.57 12.25
C ASP A 95 0.84 -11.48 10.82
N GLN A 96 1.30 -12.39 9.97
CA GLN A 96 0.93 -12.43 8.55
C GLN A 96 -0.57 -12.69 8.34
N LEU A 97 -1.27 -13.29 9.32
CA LEU A 97 -2.72 -13.49 9.26
C LEU A 97 -3.47 -12.17 9.11
N LEU A 98 -2.95 -11.07 9.64
CA LEU A 98 -3.55 -9.75 9.51
C LEU A 98 -3.62 -9.23 8.06
N SER A 99 -2.96 -9.88 7.09
CA SER A 99 -3.07 -9.55 5.66
C SER A 99 -4.51 -9.69 5.14
N CYS A 100 -5.31 -10.58 5.72
CA CYS A 100 -6.68 -10.82 5.31
C CYS A 100 -7.63 -9.67 5.65
N LEU A 101 -7.34 -8.85 6.68
CA LEU A 101 -8.28 -7.89 7.25
C LEU A 101 -8.76 -6.84 6.25
N PHE A 102 -7.88 -6.38 5.36
CA PHE A 102 -8.18 -5.33 4.38
C PHE A 102 -8.10 -5.83 2.93
N ALA A 103 -8.00 -7.13 2.73
CA ALA A 103 -7.81 -7.72 1.40
C ALA A 103 -9.00 -7.45 0.47
N GLU A 104 -10.23 -7.59 0.95
CA GLU A 104 -11.44 -7.38 0.13
C GLU A 104 -11.64 -5.89 -0.20
N GLU A 105 -11.38 -4.97 0.74
CA GLU A 105 -11.43 -3.53 0.50
C GLU A 105 -10.37 -3.10 -0.52
N MET A 106 -9.13 -3.59 -0.38
CA MET A 106 -8.07 -3.34 -1.35
C MET A 106 -8.44 -3.90 -2.72
N LYS A 107 -8.99 -5.11 -2.78
CA LYS A 107 -9.46 -5.73 -4.03
C LYS A 107 -10.54 -4.91 -4.70
N ALA A 108 -11.53 -4.44 -3.94
CA ALA A 108 -12.63 -3.63 -4.45
C ALA A 108 -12.12 -2.30 -5.05
N GLU A 109 -11.15 -1.65 -4.38
CA GLU A 109 -10.58 -0.41 -4.87
C GLU A 109 -9.67 -0.64 -6.09
N LEU A 110 -8.80 -1.65 -6.04
CA LEU A 110 -7.85 -1.93 -7.13
C LEU A 110 -8.56 -2.42 -8.42
N LYS A 111 -9.73 -3.03 -8.32
CA LYS A 111 -10.58 -3.34 -9.50
C LYS A 111 -10.96 -2.12 -10.34
N LYS A 112 -10.97 -0.92 -9.77
CA LYS A 112 -11.24 0.33 -10.49
C LYS A 112 -10.11 0.71 -11.47
N TYR A 113 -8.91 0.13 -11.29
CA TYR A 113 -7.75 0.34 -12.15
C TYR A 113 -7.67 -0.72 -13.27
N LYS A 114 -8.79 -0.91 -13.98
CA LYS A 114 -8.83 -1.83 -15.12
C LYS A 114 -7.83 -1.41 -16.19
N GLY A 115 -7.00 -2.37 -16.64
CA GLY A 115 -5.94 -2.11 -17.64
C GLY A 115 -4.65 -1.51 -17.07
N TYR A 116 -4.53 -1.42 -15.75
CA TYR A 116 -3.28 -1.07 -15.07
C TYR A 116 -2.58 -2.31 -14.53
N THR A 117 -1.26 -2.31 -14.62
CA THR A 117 -0.42 -3.29 -13.92
C THR A 117 -0.18 -2.82 -12.49
N ILE A 118 -0.44 -3.71 -11.53
CA ILE A 118 -0.20 -3.46 -10.11
C ILE A 118 1.29 -3.72 -9.82
N VAL A 119 1.96 -2.75 -9.21
CA VAL A 119 3.39 -2.82 -8.86
C VAL A 119 3.56 -2.50 -7.38
N PRO A 120 3.84 -3.49 -6.52
CA PRO A 120 4.05 -3.26 -5.09
C PRO A 120 5.39 -2.56 -4.84
N ILE A 121 5.46 -1.73 -3.80
CA ILE A 121 6.73 -1.20 -3.30
C ILE A 121 7.52 -2.33 -2.64
N PRO A 122 8.78 -2.59 -3.08
CA PRO A 122 9.61 -3.64 -2.51
C PRO A 122 10.17 -3.24 -1.14
N LEU A 123 10.40 -4.24 -0.30
CA LEU A 123 11.21 -4.09 0.91
C LEU A 123 12.71 -4.15 0.57
N SER A 124 13.57 -3.58 1.43
CA SER A 124 15.00 -3.89 1.42
C SER A 124 15.21 -5.32 1.93
N ASP A 125 16.32 -5.96 1.51
CA ASP A 125 16.64 -7.33 1.92
C ASP A 125 16.72 -7.44 3.45
N GLU A 126 17.33 -6.47 4.14
CA GLU A 126 17.35 -6.40 5.61
C GLU A 126 15.94 -6.40 6.23
N ARG A 127 14.99 -5.65 5.65
CA ARG A 127 13.60 -5.64 6.14
C ARG A 127 12.87 -6.92 5.80
N LYS A 128 13.16 -7.53 4.64
CA LYS A 128 12.61 -8.81 4.23
C LYS A 128 13.06 -9.94 5.15
N GLU A 129 14.36 -9.99 5.47
CA GLU A 129 14.91 -10.93 6.46
C GLU A 129 14.28 -10.75 7.85
N LYS A 130 14.17 -9.51 8.32
CA LYS A 130 13.60 -9.20 9.63
C LYS A 130 12.11 -9.48 9.75
N ARG A 131 11.33 -9.27 8.69
CA ARG A 131 9.87 -9.39 8.69
C ARG A 131 9.36 -10.71 8.14
N GLY A 132 10.17 -11.41 7.34
CA GLY A 132 9.81 -12.65 6.66
C GLY A 132 8.94 -12.46 5.41
N PHE A 133 8.26 -11.33 5.25
CA PHE A 133 7.34 -11.07 4.12
C PHE A 133 7.21 -9.58 3.81
N ASN A 134 6.73 -9.29 2.59
CA ASN A 134 6.34 -7.93 2.20
C ASN A 134 4.85 -7.74 2.52
N GLN A 135 4.52 -6.72 3.32
CA GLN A 135 3.16 -6.42 3.79
C GLN A 135 2.19 -6.17 2.63
N VAL A 136 2.66 -5.50 1.59
CA VAL A 136 1.83 -5.18 0.42
C VAL A 136 1.54 -6.44 -0.37
N THR A 137 2.57 -7.22 -0.73
CA THR A 137 2.37 -8.45 -1.52
C THR A 137 1.52 -9.47 -0.78
N ALA A 138 1.70 -9.63 0.55
CA ALA A 138 0.88 -10.55 1.34
C ALA A 138 -0.62 -10.20 1.29
N ILE A 139 -0.99 -8.91 1.33
CA ILE A 139 -2.39 -8.49 1.18
C ILE A 139 -2.87 -8.75 -0.26
N LEU A 140 -2.06 -8.43 -1.28
CA LEU A 140 -2.40 -8.64 -2.69
C LEU A 140 -2.60 -10.13 -2.99
N GLU A 141 -1.73 -10.99 -2.49
CA GLU A 141 -1.80 -12.46 -2.61
C GLU A 141 -3.06 -13.01 -1.95
N TYR A 142 -3.34 -12.59 -0.70
CA TYR A 142 -4.56 -13.01 -0.01
C TYR A 142 -5.82 -12.56 -0.77
N ALA A 143 -5.81 -11.35 -1.34
CA ALA A 143 -6.90 -10.82 -2.16
C ALA A 143 -7.01 -11.50 -3.54
N GLY A 144 -6.06 -12.33 -3.95
CA GLY A 144 -5.99 -12.93 -5.28
C GLY A 144 -5.80 -11.88 -6.38
N ILE A 145 -4.97 -10.86 -6.12
CA ILE A 145 -4.64 -9.78 -7.05
C ILE A 145 -3.29 -10.09 -7.68
N HIS A 146 -3.25 -10.18 -9.01
CA HIS A 146 -2.01 -10.31 -9.75
C HIS A 146 -1.22 -9.00 -9.74
N TYR A 147 0.09 -9.09 -9.56
CA TYR A 147 1.01 -7.96 -9.59
C TYR A 147 2.30 -8.33 -10.33
N GLN A 148 3.12 -7.34 -10.63
CA GLN A 148 4.44 -7.52 -11.20
C GLN A 148 5.50 -6.82 -10.34
N ASP A 149 6.60 -7.51 -10.06
CA ASP A 149 7.77 -6.97 -9.38
C ASP A 149 8.66 -6.25 -10.40
N LEU A 150 8.37 -4.97 -10.66
CA LEU A 150 9.14 -4.12 -11.57
C LEU A 150 10.17 -3.24 -10.85
N LEU A 151 10.27 -3.38 -9.53
CA LEU A 151 11.18 -2.61 -8.67
C LEU A 151 11.90 -3.53 -7.69
N ARG A 152 13.16 -3.25 -7.42
CA ARG A 152 13.93 -3.79 -6.31
C ARG A 152 14.52 -2.65 -5.49
N LYS A 153 14.57 -2.79 -4.18
CA LYS A 153 15.22 -1.80 -3.32
C LYS A 153 16.73 -2.09 -3.26
N LYS A 154 17.54 -1.05 -3.47
CA LYS A 154 19.01 -1.19 -3.32
C LYS A 154 19.37 -1.37 -1.85
N ASP A 155 20.25 -2.33 -1.57
CA ASP A 155 20.86 -2.45 -0.26
C ASP A 155 21.87 -1.33 -0.03
N THR A 156 21.72 -0.63 1.08
CA THR A 156 22.59 0.49 1.46
C THR A 156 23.91 0.03 2.14
N LYS A 157 24.04 -1.27 2.44
CA LYS A 157 25.22 -1.83 3.13
C LYS A 157 26.56 -1.65 2.39
N ALA A 158 26.55 -1.47 1.07
CA ALA A 158 27.77 -1.25 0.28
C ALA A 158 28.35 0.19 0.34
N GLN A 159 27.73 1.09 1.13
CA GLN A 159 28.09 2.53 1.13
C GLN A 159 28.46 3.08 2.52
N SER A 160 29.04 2.27 3.39
CA SER A 160 29.44 2.66 4.75
C SER A 160 30.51 3.80 4.83
N GLN A 161 30.98 4.31 3.70
CA GLN A 161 32.00 5.39 3.63
C GLN A 161 31.45 6.73 3.12
N LYS A 162 30.14 6.91 2.91
CA LYS A 162 29.59 8.15 2.37
C LYS A 162 29.03 9.10 3.44
N ASN A 163 29.17 10.41 3.19
CA ASN A 163 28.74 11.51 4.05
C ASN A 163 27.23 11.48 4.37
N LYS A 164 26.81 12.02 5.54
CA LYS A 164 25.43 12.03 6.05
C LYS A 164 24.38 12.54 5.05
N LYS A 165 24.71 13.53 4.19
CA LYS A 165 23.84 14.04 3.13
C LYS A 165 23.67 13.06 1.96
N GLU A 166 24.68 12.27 1.66
CA GLU A 166 24.64 11.25 0.62
C GLU A 166 23.95 9.99 1.11
N ARG A 167 24.02 9.68 2.43
CA ARG A 167 23.24 8.61 3.07
C ARG A 167 21.73 8.86 2.94
N LEU A 168 21.27 10.07 3.22
CA LEU A 168 19.84 10.45 3.05
C LEU A 168 19.33 10.35 1.59
N LYS A 169 20.23 10.53 0.60
CA LYS A 169 19.89 10.32 -0.83
C LYS A 169 19.99 8.86 -1.24
N ALA A 170 20.90 8.08 -0.63
CA ALA A 170 21.14 6.67 -0.95
C ALA A 170 20.16 5.69 -0.27
N GLU A 171 19.64 6.05 0.92
CA GLU A 171 18.84 5.15 1.77
C GLU A 171 17.51 4.67 1.17
N GLN A 172 17.12 5.11 -0.04
CA GLN A 172 15.85 4.68 -0.67
C GLN A 172 15.92 4.61 -2.19
N ALA A 173 17.07 4.28 -2.76
CA ALA A 173 17.15 4.10 -4.20
C ALA A 173 16.50 2.77 -4.60
N PHE A 174 15.59 2.85 -5.56
CA PHE A 174 15.06 1.66 -6.24
C PHE A 174 15.93 1.32 -7.45
N GLU A 175 15.92 0.06 -7.83
CA GLU A 175 16.36 -0.43 -9.12
C GLU A 175 15.15 -0.92 -9.89
N ARG A 176 15.19 -0.71 -11.19
CA ARG A 176 14.19 -1.24 -12.11
C ARG A 176 14.50 -2.70 -12.43
N ILE A 177 13.45 -3.51 -12.48
CA ILE A 177 13.48 -4.89 -12.97
C ILE A 177 12.77 -4.89 -14.31
N GLU A 178 13.42 -5.43 -15.35
CA GLU A 178 12.80 -5.56 -16.66
C GLU A 178 11.68 -6.62 -16.60
N PRO A 179 10.53 -6.36 -17.26
CA PRO A 179 9.44 -7.33 -17.32
C PRO A 179 9.87 -8.63 -18.00
N GLU A 180 9.37 -9.77 -17.54
CA GLU A 180 9.71 -11.10 -18.10
C GLU A 180 9.44 -11.19 -19.61
N ASN A 181 8.37 -10.57 -20.09
CA ASN A 181 8.00 -10.53 -21.51
C ASN A 181 8.67 -9.39 -22.29
N GLN A 182 9.63 -8.67 -21.70
CA GLN A 182 10.34 -7.51 -22.27
C GLN A 182 9.42 -6.36 -22.75
N SER A 183 8.14 -6.38 -22.35
CA SER A 183 7.16 -5.36 -22.69
C SER A 183 6.71 -4.60 -21.45
N TRP A 184 6.95 -3.30 -21.43
CA TRP A 184 6.53 -2.44 -20.33
C TRP A 184 5.02 -2.19 -20.36
N PRO A 185 4.33 -2.25 -19.21
CA PRO A 185 2.91 -1.91 -19.15
C PRO A 185 2.69 -0.43 -19.45
N GLU A 186 1.65 -0.11 -20.24
CA GLU A 186 1.30 1.28 -20.51
C GLU A 186 0.83 2.06 -19.30
N ASN A 187 0.13 1.39 -18.38
CA ASN A 187 -0.45 2.01 -17.20
C ASN A 187 -0.07 1.22 -15.95
N ILE A 188 0.38 1.92 -14.92
CA ILE A 188 0.89 1.34 -13.67
C ILE A 188 0.16 1.93 -12.47
N VAL A 189 -0.21 1.07 -11.51
CA VAL A 189 -0.57 1.49 -10.14
C VAL A 189 0.50 0.98 -9.19
N ILE A 190 1.25 1.90 -8.60
CA ILE A 190 2.19 1.60 -7.52
C ILE A 190 1.40 1.44 -6.22
N VAL A 191 1.59 0.32 -5.52
CA VAL A 191 0.90 0.02 -4.26
C VAL A 191 1.88 0.01 -3.10
N ASP A 192 1.56 0.78 -2.05
CA ASP A 192 2.32 0.85 -0.79
C ASP A 192 1.40 0.55 0.40
N ASP A 193 1.96 0.31 1.56
CA ASP A 193 1.21 0.12 2.80
C ASP A 193 0.75 1.48 3.38
N ILE A 194 1.65 2.47 3.49
CA ILE A 194 1.38 3.78 4.06
C ILE A 194 1.96 4.89 3.18
N TYR A 195 1.12 5.81 2.76
CA TYR A 195 1.54 7.02 2.07
C TYR A 195 1.70 8.17 3.08
N THR A 196 2.89 8.64 3.31
CA THR A 196 3.17 9.80 4.20
C THR A 196 3.35 11.09 3.40
N THR A 197 4.55 11.41 3.00
CA THR A 197 4.89 12.58 2.18
C THR A 197 4.85 12.31 0.68
N GLY A 198 4.76 11.05 0.28
CA GLY A 198 4.82 10.60 -1.10
C GLY A 198 6.23 10.41 -1.66
N ALA A 199 7.28 10.64 -0.85
CA ALA A 199 8.67 10.53 -1.32
C ALA A 199 9.02 9.13 -1.86
N THR A 200 8.54 8.06 -1.21
CA THR A 200 8.73 6.68 -1.66
C THR A 200 8.12 6.46 -3.04
N ILE A 201 6.86 6.88 -3.19
CA ILE A 201 6.10 6.75 -4.44
C ILE A 201 6.75 7.55 -5.57
N GLU A 202 7.18 8.79 -5.31
CA GLU A 202 7.80 9.61 -6.36
C GLU A 202 9.14 9.04 -6.83
N ARG A 203 9.95 8.48 -5.93
CA ARG A 203 11.18 7.75 -6.33
C ARG A 203 10.89 6.49 -7.13
N ALA A 204 9.86 5.73 -6.76
CA ALA A 204 9.42 4.56 -7.51
C ALA A 204 8.93 4.95 -8.91
N LYS A 205 8.16 6.04 -9.04
CA LYS A 205 7.74 6.59 -10.33
C LYS A 205 8.92 6.94 -11.22
N GLU A 206 9.95 7.62 -10.69
CA GLU A 206 11.15 7.99 -11.44
C GLU A 206 11.82 6.78 -12.09
N MET A 207 11.82 5.62 -11.42
CA MET A 207 12.36 4.38 -11.97
C MET A 207 11.45 3.75 -13.03
N LEU A 208 10.14 3.94 -12.93
CA LEU A 208 9.14 3.33 -13.81
C LEU A 208 8.77 4.21 -15.02
N ILE A 209 9.25 5.47 -15.08
CA ILE A 209 9.08 6.33 -16.25
C ILE A 209 10.06 5.87 -17.34
N VAL A 210 9.59 4.99 -18.20
CA VAL A 210 10.32 4.42 -19.34
C VAL A 210 9.49 4.50 -20.60
N ASN A 211 10.10 4.25 -21.77
CA ASN A 211 9.38 4.22 -23.04
C ASN A 211 8.23 3.21 -22.99
N GLY A 212 7.04 3.63 -23.39
CA GLY A 212 5.82 2.81 -23.39
C GLY A 212 4.92 3.05 -22.18
N VAL A 213 5.43 3.52 -21.03
CA VAL A 213 4.58 3.85 -19.87
C VAL A 213 3.91 5.21 -20.08
N LYS A 214 2.57 5.22 -20.10
CA LYS A 214 1.75 6.42 -20.35
C LYS A 214 1.24 7.06 -19.07
N GLU A 215 0.84 6.25 -18.10
CA GLU A 215 0.29 6.75 -16.84
C GLU A 215 0.77 5.93 -15.64
N ILE A 216 1.15 6.64 -14.56
CA ILE A 216 1.46 6.03 -13.27
C ILE A 216 0.59 6.69 -12.21
N ARG A 217 -0.20 5.86 -11.51
CA ARG A 217 -0.97 6.22 -10.31
C ARG A 217 -0.39 5.52 -9.10
N SER A 218 -0.86 5.86 -7.92
CA SER A 218 -0.47 5.18 -6.70
C SER A 218 -1.65 4.93 -5.78
N PHE A 219 -1.52 3.90 -4.97
CA PHE A 219 -2.51 3.47 -4.01
C PHE A 219 -1.83 3.03 -2.72
N SER A 220 -2.45 3.25 -1.56
CA SER A 220 -2.01 2.69 -0.27
C SER A 220 -3.20 2.28 0.59
N LEU A 221 -2.94 1.40 1.56
CA LEU A 221 -3.93 1.06 2.58
C LEU A 221 -4.21 2.27 3.48
N ALA A 222 -3.16 2.94 3.93
CA ALA A 222 -3.28 4.08 4.83
C ALA A 222 -2.58 5.35 4.33
N ARG A 223 -3.09 6.50 4.84
CA ARG A 223 -2.60 7.83 4.51
C ARG A 223 -2.48 8.69 5.80
#